data_5912101f2ee722360d3d32335c852b0f
#
_entry.id   5912101f2ee722360d3d32335c852b0f
#
_cell.length_a   1.000
_cell.length_b   1.000
_cell.length_c   1.000
_cell.angle_alpha   90.00
_cell.angle_beta   90.00
_cell.angle_gamma   90.00
#
_symmetry.space_group_name_H-M   'P 1'
#
loop_
_entity.id
_entity.type
_entity.pdbx_description
1 polymer ?
#
loop_
_entity_poly.entity_id
_entity_poly.type
_entity_poly.pdbx_seq_one_letter_code
_entity_poly.pdbx_strand_id
1 'polypeptide(L)'
;MNFDRMRALLLEQAVQGKLVPQLEDEPAVEQIGEAPNVVPLLIPKTWKWVRLNNLTTIVRGGSPRPIQAFLTDREDGLNWVKIGDAERGSMHISQCAEKIIPAGLKKTRFIRKGSLLLTNSMSFGYPYILDVDGCIHDGWLAFSDFEEFSTKEYLYYVLLSPYCRGAFVEKAAGAVVKNLNIDKVKQVYVPIPPLAEQHQIVGKLEEYFAEIDRAEKAFRELQTLAGVLKKKILQEAVMGKLVPQLDGEPAVEQLGETPEIIPFEIPQKWKWLTFNEVLSFENGDRGTNYPAKSTLTKDSSSGQPFISAVNLQNLHISNDNLLYLSKEQQRKLRSGHVKAGDCLFCIRGSLGKFAFADKDGGAIASSLVILRPKPCNCIMQKYLSYVLLSPYFTAYMNDRRNGTAQPN
;
A
#
# COMPACT_ATOMS: atom_id res chain seq x y z
N MET A 1 2.47 11.80 -2.12
CA MET A 1 3.64 11.84 -3.02
C MET A 1 3.85 10.42 -3.55
N ASN A 2 4.19 10.24 -4.83
CA ASN A 2 4.37 8.91 -5.43
C ASN A 2 5.86 8.69 -5.75
N PHE A 3 6.60 8.16 -4.80
CA PHE A 3 8.04 7.93 -4.90
C PHE A 3 8.40 6.85 -5.92
N ASP A 4 7.56 5.80 -6.07
CA ASP A 4 7.78 4.75 -7.08
C ASP A 4 7.72 5.31 -8.50
N ARG A 5 6.81 6.25 -8.77
CA ARG A 5 6.74 6.93 -10.07
C ARG A 5 7.97 7.79 -10.33
N MET A 6 8.54 8.43 -9.29
CA MET A 6 9.77 9.21 -9.44
C MET A 6 10.94 8.30 -9.81
N ARG A 7 11.12 7.16 -9.13
CA ARG A 7 12.14 6.17 -9.49
C ARG A 7 11.95 5.64 -10.91
N ALA A 8 10.70 5.34 -11.30
CA ALA A 8 10.39 4.88 -12.66
C ALA A 8 10.76 5.91 -13.74
N LEU A 9 10.47 7.18 -13.52
CA LEU A 9 10.83 8.27 -14.46
C LEU A 9 12.34 8.43 -14.61
N LEU A 10 13.11 8.31 -13.53
CA LEU A 10 14.57 8.35 -13.59
C LEU A 10 15.14 7.18 -14.41
N LEU A 11 14.61 5.98 -14.22
CA LEU A 11 14.98 4.82 -15.02
C LEU A 11 14.62 5.00 -16.50
N GLU A 12 13.48 5.60 -16.81
CA GLU A 12 13.12 5.95 -18.19
C GLU A 12 14.08 6.96 -18.81
N GLN A 13 14.49 7.99 -18.07
CA GLN A 13 15.50 8.97 -18.53
C GLN A 13 16.86 8.29 -18.76
N ALA A 14 17.26 7.38 -17.87
CA ALA A 14 18.50 6.63 -17.98
C ALA A 14 18.54 5.78 -19.25
N VAL A 15 17.50 4.98 -19.55
CA VAL A 15 17.43 4.12 -20.75
C VAL A 15 17.34 4.92 -22.05
N GLN A 16 16.92 6.19 -22.00
CA GLN A 16 16.85 7.08 -23.16
C GLN A 16 18.10 7.94 -23.35
N GLY A 17 19.12 7.81 -22.46
CA GLY A 17 20.32 8.65 -22.51
C GLY A 17 20.06 10.13 -22.21
N LYS A 18 19.06 10.42 -21.38
CA LYS A 18 18.64 11.78 -20.99
C LYS A 18 18.99 12.13 -19.54
N LEU A 19 19.49 11.17 -18.76
CA LEU A 19 19.79 11.35 -17.35
C LEU A 19 21.08 12.12 -17.08
N VAL A 20 22.08 11.91 -17.96
CA VAL A 20 23.39 12.56 -17.90
C VAL A 20 23.72 13.17 -19.26
N PRO A 21 24.60 14.20 -19.33
CA PRO A 21 25.11 14.69 -20.59
C PRO A 21 25.88 13.61 -21.34
N GLN A 22 25.82 13.63 -22.68
CA GLN A 22 26.64 12.75 -23.50
C GLN A 22 28.12 13.16 -23.41
N LEU A 23 29.02 12.18 -23.41
CA LEU A 23 30.47 12.41 -23.39
C LEU A 23 30.93 12.62 -24.83
N GLU A 24 31.46 13.81 -25.13
CA GLU A 24 31.87 14.21 -26.51
C GLU A 24 33.08 13.42 -27.01
N ASP A 25 33.98 12.99 -26.11
CA ASP A 25 35.24 12.31 -26.44
C ASP A 25 35.12 10.76 -26.40
N GLU A 26 33.94 10.21 -26.05
CA GLU A 26 33.73 8.77 -26.01
C GLU A 26 33.37 8.20 -27.38
N PRO A 27 34.07 7.15 -27.85
CA PRO A 27 33.73 6.50 -29.08
C PRO A 27 32.34 5.85 -29.03
N ALA A 28 31.62 5.91 -30.15
CA ALA A 28 30.35 5.20 -30.26
C ALA A 28 30.55 3.69 -30.06
N VAL A 29 29.61 3.06 -29.36
CA VAL A 29 29.60 1.60 -29.22
C VAL A 29 29.48 0.94 -30.61
N GLU A 30 30.25 -0.09 -30.87
CA GLU A 30 30.09 -0.91 -32.06
C GLU A 30 28.79 -1.73 -32.00
N GLN A 31 28.18 -1.95 -33.17
CA GLN A 31 26.93 -2.73 -33.21
C GLN A 31 27.19 -4.20 -32.90
N ILE A 32 26.59 -4.71 -31.85
CA ILE A 32 26.66 -6.13 -31.44
C ILE A 32 25.41 -6.85 -31.95
N GLY A 33 25.60 -7.70 -32.93
CA GLY A 33 24.49 -8.40 -33.60
C GLY A 33 23.60 -7.50 -34.44
N GLU A 34 22.39 -7.95 -34.73
CA GLU A 34 21.42 -7.22 -35.55
C GLU A 34 20.73 -6.10 -34.77
N ALA A 35 20.62 -4.92 -35.37
CA ALA A 35 19.81 -3.82 -34.84
C ALA A 35 18.30 -4.16 -34.92
N PRO A 36 17.44 -3.57 -34.09
CA PRO A 36 16.01 -3.80 -34.18
C PRO A 36 15.42 -3.20 -35.47
N ASN A 37 14.54 -3.93 -36.15
CA ASN A 37 13.82 -3.42 -37.31
C ASN A 37 12.93 -2.22 -36.98
N VAL A 38 12.37 -2.19 -35.79
CA VAL A 38 11.62 -1.07 -35.23
C VAL A 38 12.35 -0.59 -33.98
N VAL A 39 12.81 0.65 -34.00
CA VAL A 39 13.53 1.25 -32.88
C VAL A 39 12.57 1.42 -31.69
N PRO A 40 12.83 0.77 -30.54
CA PRO A 40 11.90 0.81 -29.40
C PRO A 40 11.74 2.21 -28.80
N LEU A 41 12.84 2.94 -28.63
CA LEU A 41 12.93 4.30 -28.11
C LEU A 41 14.08 5.03 -28.81
N LEU A 42 14.00 6.35 -28.88
CA LEU A 42 15.12 7.16 -29.35
C LEU A 42 16.23 7.17 -28.28
N ILE A 43 17.44 6.86 -28.71
CA ILE A 43 18.66 6.87 -27.88
C ILE A 43 19.74 7.71 -28.57
N PRO A 44 20.79 8.15 -27.84
CA PRO A 44 21.92 8.88 -28.44
C PRO A 44 22.59 8.10 -29.55
N LYS A 45 23.23 8.84 -30.51
CA LYS A 45 23.90 8.22 -31.67
C LYS A 45 25.09 7.32 -31.29
N THR A 46 25.72 7.60 -30.17
CA THR A 46 26.84 6.85 -29.61
C THR A 46 26.41 5.51 -29.01
N TRP A 47 25.12 5.34 -28.70
CA TRP A 47 24.56 4.13 -28.13
C TRP A 47 24.09 3.15 -29.21
N LYS A 48 23.98 1.87 -28.83
CA LYS A 48 23.40 0.82 -29.70
C LYS A 48 22.32 0.04 -28.99
N TRP A 49 21.31 -0.37 -29.76
CA TRP A 49 20.34 -1.36 -29.33
C TRP A 49 20.92 -2.76 -29.53
N VAL A 50 21.04 -3.55 -28.49
CA VAL A 50 21.61 -4.90 -28.50
C VAL A 50 20.60 -5.89 -27.94
N ARG A 51 20.42 -7.03 -28.59
CA ARG A 51 19.62 -8.14 -28.01
C ARG A 51 20.35 -8.76 -26.85
N LEU A 52 19.62 -9.12 -25.79
CA LEU A 52 20.21 -9.75 -24.61
C LEU A 52 20.98 -11.03 -24.94
N ASN A 53 20.54 -11.85 -25.92
CA ASN A 53 21.30 -13.03 -26.32
C ASN A 53 22.62 -12.75 -27.04
N ASN A 54 22.81 -11.57 -27.58
CA ASN A 54 24.06 -11.15 -28.20
C ASN A 54 25.00 -10.46 -27.19
N LEU A 55 24.41 -9.94 -26.12
CA LEU A 55 25.13 -9.23 -25.08
C LEU A 55 25.63 -10.17 -23.97
N THR A 56 24.89 -11.23 -23.67
CA THR A 56 25.11 -12.05 -22.45
C THR A 56 24.67 -13.49 -22.64
N THR A 57 25.35 -14.39 -21.97
CA THR A 57 24.92 -15.78 -21.79
C THR A 57 23.87 -15.83 -20.70
N ILE A 58 22.69 -16.38 -21.02
CA ILE A 58 21.57 -16.50 -20.07
C ILE A 58 21.30 -17.97 -19.78
N VAL A 59 21.36 -18.36 -18.50
CA VAL A 59 21.08 -19.72 -18.04
C VAL A 59 19.94 -19.73 -17.01
N ARG A 60 19.17 -20.80 -17.00
CA ARG A 60 18.12 -21.00 -15.99
C ARG A 60 18.66 -21.84 -14.83
N GLY A 61 18.25 -21.50 -13.61
CA GLY A 61 18.45 -22.33 -12.44
C GLY A 61 17.71 -23.65 -12.52
N GLY A 62 17.93 -24.51 -11.55
CA GLY A 62 17.27 -25.81 -11.46
C GLY A 62 17.00 -26.18 -10.01
N SER A 63 15.99 -27.03 -9.78
CA SER A 63 15.60 -27.46 -8.43
C SER A 63 15.76 -28.97 -8.29
N PRO A 64 16.63 -29.43 -7.39
CA PRO A 64 16.69 -30.84 -7.01
C PRO A 64 15.32 -31.30 -6.48
N ARG A 65 14.89 -32.52 -6.87
CA ARG A 65 13.60 -33.06 -6.42
C ARG A 65 13.74 -34.48 -5.90
N PRO A 66 13.09 -34.84 -4.78
CA PRO A 66 12.41 -33.92 -3.85
C PRO A 66 13.42 -33.05 -3.09
N ILE A 67 13.14 -31.75 -2.93
CA ILE A 67 14.11 -30.78 -2.37
C ILE A 67 14.51 -31.14 -0.94
N GLN A 68 13.59 -31.69 -0.13
CA GLN A 68 13.82 -32.08 1.25
C GLN A 68 14.97 -33.08 1.42
N ALA A 69 15.23 -33.92 0.41
CA ALA A 69 16.35 -34.87 0.42
C ALA A 69 17.70 -34.20 0.19
N PHE A 70 17.72 -32.94 -0.22
CA PHE A 70 18.93 -32.18 -0.52
C PHE A 70 19.18 -31.03 0.46
N LEU A 71 18.20 -30.63 1.27
CA LEU A 71 18.37 -29.59 2.28
C LEU A 71 19.35 -30.05 3.37
N THR A 72 20.14 -29.10 3.89
CA THR A 72 21.13 -29.38 4.93
C THR A 72 21.49 -28.14 5.72
N ASP A 73 21.78 -28.33 7.01
CA ASP A 73 22.36 -27.30 7.89
C ASP A 73 23.89 -27.44 8.08
N ARG A 74 24.51 -28.39 7.33
CA ARG A 74 25.96 -28.63 7.42
C ARG A 74 26.77 -27.44 6.96
N GLU A 75 27.97 -27.27 7.53
CA GLU A 75 28.88 -26.16 7.17
C GLU A 75 29.33 -26.23 5.71
N ASP A 76 29.55 -27.45 5.16
CA ASP A 76 29.92 -27.70 3.77
C ASP A 76 28.71 -27.57 2.78
N GLY A 77 27.54 -27.25 3.26
CA GLY A 77 26.35 -27.01 2.45
C GLY A 77 26.50 -25.77 1.56
N LEU A 78 25.98 -25.88 0.32
CA LEU A 78 25.95 -24.79 -0.65
C LEU A 78 24.69 -23.94 -0.47
N ASN A 79 24.80 -22.63 -0.48
CA ASN A 79 23.64 -21.75 -0.42
C ASN A 79 22.61 -22.11 -1.50
N TRP A 80 21.35 -22.19 -1.11
CA TRP A 80 20.21 -22.44 -1.99
C TRP A 80 19.42 -21.15 -2.19
N VAL A 81 19.70 -20.46 -3.32
CA VAL A 81 19.15 -19.14 -3.62
C VAL A 81 17.74 -19.26 -4.17
N LYS A 82 16.74 -18.91 -3.36
CA LYS A 82 15.31 -18.88 -3.73
C LYS A 82 14.85 -17.46 -4.02
N ILE A 83 13.69 -17.32 -4.70
CA ILE A 83 13.07 -15.99 -4.91
C ILE A 83 12.72 -15.32 -3.56
N GLY A 84 12.39 -16.12 -2.53
CA GLY A 84 12.10 -15.60 -1.20
C GLY A 84 13.29 -14.99 -0.44
N ASP A 85 14.54 -15.25 -0.88
CA ASP A 85 15.73 -14.64 -0.30
C ASP A 85 16.00 -13.22 -0.85
N ALA A 86 15.30 -12.84 -1.92
CA ALA A 86 15.40 -11.54 -2.55
C ALA A 86 14.39 -10.57 -1.91
N GLU A 87 14.88 -9.57 -1.20
CA GLU A 87 14.06 -8.51 -0.65
C GLU A 87 13.61 -7.55 -1.75
N ARG A 88 12.31 -7.29 -1.81
CA ARG A 88 11.75 -6.38 -2.82
C ARG A 88 12.23 -4.94 -2.58
N GLY A 89 12.83 -4.35 -3.60
CA GLY A 89 13.42 -3.01 -3.52
C GLY A 89 14.92 -3.01 -3.19
N SER A 90 15.49 -4.15 -2.78
CA SER A 90 16.94 -4.32 -2.69
C SER A 90 17.53 -4.62 -4.07
N MET A 91 18.73 -4.11 -4.34
CA MET A 91 19.55 -4.52 -5.49
C MET A 91 20.23 -5.86 -5.23
N HIS A 92 20.50 -6.20 -3.99
CA HIS A 92 21.40 -7.27 -3.56
C HIS A 92 20.70 -8.41 -2.85
N ILE A 93 21.16 -9.64 -3.08
CA ILE A 93 20.85 -10.84 -2.30
C ILE A 93 22.10 -11.18 -1.50
N SER A 94 22.13 -10.81 -0.22
CA SER A 94 23.31 -10.94 0.65
C SER A 94 23.32 -12.20 1.50
N GLN A 95 22.19 -12.90 1.63
CA GLN A 95 22.07 -14.11 2.45
C GLN A 95 20.97 -15.05 1.88
N CYS A 96 21.10 -16.33 2.19
CA CYS A 96 20.14 -17.36 1.83
C CYS A 96 19.69 -18.08 3.08
N ALA A 97 18.38 -18.34 3.16
CA ALA A 97 17.77 -19.02 4.32
C ALA A 97 18.12 -20.52 4.38
N GLU A 98 18.40 -21.14 3.24
CA GLU A 98 18.61 -22.59 3.14
C GLU A 98 19.91 -22.92 2.41
N LYS A 99 20.43 -24.14 2.69
CA LYS A 99 21.55 -24.75 1.99
C LYS A 99 21.17 -26.10 1.45
N ILE A 100 21.89 -26.54 0.40
CA ILE A 100 21.77 -27.90 -0.15
C ILE A 100 23.12 -28.63 -0.05
N ILE A 101 23.07 -29.97 0.06
CA ILE A 101 24.24 -30.82 -0.01
C ILE A 101 24.90 -30.74 -1.38
N PRO A 102 26.24 -30.93 -1.51
CA PRO A 102 26.96 -30.88 -2.78
C PRO A 102 26.39 -31.80 -3.86
N ALA A 103 25.77 -32.93 -3.49
CA ALA A 103 25.11 -33.85 -4.45
C ALA A 103 24.00 -33.19 -5.27
N GLY A 104 23.40 -32.09 -4.74
CA GLY A 104 22.37 -31.29 -5.43
C GLY A 104 22.90 -30.52 -6.64
N LEU A 105 24.21 -30.26 -6.73
CA LEU A 105 24.86 -29.54 -7.83
C LEU A 105 24.53 -30.09 -9.21
N LYS A 106 24.36 -31.39 -9.34
CA LYS A 106 24.02 -32.04 -10.62
C LYS A 106 22.62 -31.65 -11.16
N LYS A 107 21.77 -31.08 -10.31
CA LYS A 107 20.35 -30.76 -10.62
C LYS A 107 20.02 -29.27 -10.54
N THR A 108 21.03 -28.43 -10.31
CA THR A 108 20.91 -26.98 -10.23
C THR A 108 22.03 -26.28 -10.96
N ARG A 109 22.13 -24.96 -10.82
CA ARG A 109 23.26 -24.14 -11.33
C ARG A 109 23.95 -23.47 -10.19
N PHE A 110 25.26 -23.70 -10.03
CA PHE A 110 26.11 -22.95 -9.14
C PHE A 110 26.50 -21.62 -9.80
N ILE A 111 26.27 -20.54 -9.11
CA ILE A 111 26.53 -19.16 -9.56
C ILE A 111 27.42 -18.47 -8.53
N ARG A 112 28.37 -17.71 -8.99
CA ARG A 112 29.31 -16.99 -8.13
C ARG A 112 28.72 -15.66 -7.66
N LYS A 113 29.22 -15.19 -6.54
CA LYS A 113 29.04 -13.81 -6.06
C LYS A 113 29.35 -12.81 -7.18
N GLY A 114 28.57 -11.74 -7.26
CA GLY A 114 28.66 -10.70 -8.29
C GLY A 114 27.84 -10.97 -9.54
N SER A 115 27.23 -12.16 -9.68
CA SER A 115 26.39 -12.48 -10.84
C SER A 115 25.06 -11.73 -10.80
N LEU A 116 24.58 -11.33 -11.98
CA LEU A 116 23.29 -10.71 -12.18
C LEU A 116 22.21 -11.78 -12.37
N LEU A 117 21.15 -11.72 -11.58
CA LEU A 117 20.03 -12.62 -11.60
C LEU A 117 18.74 -11.90 -12.02
N LEU A 118 17.79 -12.63 -12.64
CA LEU A 118 16.46 -12.13 -12.98
C LEU A 118 15.40 -13.15 -12.56
N THR A 119 14.35 -12.71 -11.88
CA THR A 119 13.22 -13.59 -11.57
C THR A 119 12.44 -13.97 -12.83
N ASN A 120 12.11 -15.25 -13.02
CA ASN A 120 11.38 -15.74 -14.18
C ASN A 120 9.97 -16.27 -13.88
N SER A 121 9.60 -16.40 -12.61
CA SER A 121 8.31 -16.92 -12.17
C SER A 121 7.70 -16.09 -11.04
N MET A 122 6.41 -16.23 -10.77
CA MET A 122 5.66 -15.47 -9.78
C MET A 122 5.76 -13.95 -10.01
N SER A 123 6.65 -13.25 -9.31
CA SER A 123 7.00 -11.84 -9.54
C SER A 123 8.12 -11.72 -10.57
N PHE A 124 7.91 -12.16 -11.81
CA PHE A 124 8.95 -12.23 -12.84
C PHE A 124 9.50 -10.87 -13.28
N GLY A 125 10.75 -10.88 -13.80
CA GLY A 125 11.42 -9.73 -14.43
C GLY A 125 11.98 -8.71 -13.43
N TYR A 126 12.27 -9.09 -12.19
CA TYR A 126 13.03 -8.27 -11.25
C TYR A 126 14.50 -8.72 -11.22
N PRO A 127 15.44 -7.80 -11.51
CA PRO A 127 16.86 -8.09 -11.44
C PRO A 127 17.38 -8.02 -10.00
N TYR A 128 18.46 -8.76 -9.71
CA TYR A 128 19.21 -8.74 -8.47
C TYR A 128 20.68 -9.06 -8.71
N ILE A 129 21.56 -8.56 -7.86
CA ILE A 129 22.98 -8.92 -7.82
C ILE A 129 23.21 -9.85 -6.65
N LEU A 130 23.85 -11.00 -6.89
CA LEU A 130 24.10 -12.00 -5.86
C LEU A 130 25.41 -11.67 -5.12
N ASP A 131 25.34 -11.48 -3.79
CA ASP A 131 26.51 -11.17 -2.95
C ASP A 131 27.14 -12.38 -2.29
N VAL A 132 26.60 -13.57 -2.53
CA VAL A 132 27.10 -14.84 -2.01
C VAL A 132 27.22 -15.87 -3.14
N ASP A 133 28.13 -16.82 -3.01
CA ASP A 133 28.15 -17.98 -3.90
C ASP A 133 26.98 -18.91 -3.57
N GLY A 134 26.33 -19.50 -4.58
CA GLY A 134 25.21 -20.40 -4.32
C GLY A 134 24.62 -21.09 -5.55
N CYS A 135 23.75 -22.03 -5.28
CA CYS A 135 22.97 -22.74 -6.28
C CYS A 135 21.61 -22.07 -6.47
N ILE A 136 21.24 -21.72 -7.68
CA ILE A 136 20.00 -20.99 -7.96
C ILE A 136 18.82 -21.90 -8.28
N HIS A 137 17.67 -21.60 -7.66
CA HIS A 137 16.38 -22.23 -7.90
C HIS A 137 15.90 -22.00 -9.35
N ASP A 138 15.05 -22.87 -9.86
CA ASP A 138 14.49 -22.79 -11.23
C ASP A 138 13.61 -21.56 -11.51
N GLY A 139 13.32 -20.75 -10.50
CA GLY A 139 12.72 -19.42 -10.59
C GLY A 139 13.66 -18.31 -11.01
N TRP A 140 14.97 -18.60 -11.22
CA TRP A 140 15.99 -17.63 -11.60
C TRP A 140 16.53 -17.83 -13.00
N LEU A 141 16.85 -16.72 -13.66
CA LEU A 141 17.75 -16.65 -14.80
C LEU A 141 19.03 -15.95 -14.32
N ALA A 142 20.20 -16.48 -14.68
CA ALA A 142 21.49 -15.86 -14.41
C ALA A 142 22.13 -15.38 -15.71
N PHE A 143 22.78 -14.21 -15.63
CA PHE A 143 23.44 -13.54 -16.75
C PHE A 143 24.95 -13.54 -16.51
N SER A 144 25.74 -13.88 -17.56
CA SER A 144 27.19 -13.86 -17.57
C SER A 144 27.73 -13.41 -18.92
N ASP A 145 29.03 -13.20 -19.00
CA ASP A 145 29.77 -12.89 -20.23
C ASP A 145 29.35 -11.56 -20.90
N PHE A 146 28.96 -10.57 -20.11
CA PHE A 146 28.58 -9.22 -20.59
C PHE A 146 29.59 -8.13 -20.23
N GLU A 147 30.61 -8.46 -19.45
CA GLU A 147 31.52 -7.51 -18.82
C GLU A 147 32.35 -6.70 -19.81
N GLU A 148 32.52 -7.20 -21.02
CA GLU A 148 33.17 -6.47 -22.11
C GLU A 148 32.36 -5.26 -22.60
N PHE A 149 31.03 -5.33 -22.48
CA PHE A 149 30.11 -4.36 -23.08
C PHE A 149 29.31 -3.59 -22.04
N SER A 150 29.16 -4.15 -20.84
CA SER A 150 28.29 -3.55 -19.82
C SER A 150 28.71 -3.86 -18.40
N THR A 151 28.45 -2.94 -17.49
CA THR A 151 28.55 -3.18 -16.07
C THR A 151 27.27 -3.90 -15.57
N LYS A 152 27.41 -4.71 -14.51
CA LYS A 152 26.25 -5.41 -13.90
C LYS A 152 25.24 -4.43 -13.29
N GLU A 153 25.72 -3.32 -12.73
CA GLU A 153 24.90 -2.27 -12.13
C GLU A 153 24.07 -1.55 -13.21
N TYR A 154 24.67 -1.24 -14.37
CA TYR A 154 23.94 -0.65 -15.48
C TYR A 154 22.87 -1.60 -16.01
N LEU A 155 23.24 -2.87 -16.27
CA LEU A 155 22.25 -3.90 -16.69
C LEU A 155 21.14 -4.09 -15.65
N TYR A 156 21.48 -4.07 -14.36
CA TYR A 156 20.47 -4.12 -13.30
C TYR A 156 19.41 -3.00 -13.49
N TYR A 157 19.85 -1.75 -13.64
CA TYR A 157 18.91 -0.62 -13.82
C TYR A 157 18.15 -0.67 -15.14
N VAL A 158 18.79 -1.11 -16.22
CA VAL A 158 18.12 -1.30 -17.52
C VAL A 158 17.02 -2.36 -17.39
N LEU A 159 17.32 -3.51 -16.80
CA LEU A 159 16.33 -4.59 -16.61
C LEU A 159 15.20 -4.19 -15.65
N LEU A 160 15.50 -3.34 -14.65
CA LEU A 160 14.52 -2.79 -13.71
C LEU A 160 13.63 -1.72 -14.34
N SER A 161 14.05 -1.09 -15.44
CA SER A 161 13.36 0.03 -16.08
C SER A 161 11.93 -0.33 -16.52
N PRO A 162 11.00 0.65 -16.56
CA PRO A 162 9.66 0.46 -17.09
C PRO A 162 9.66 -0.09 -18.52
N TYR A 163 10.64 0.30 -19.34
CA TYR A 163 10.83 -0.23 -20.68
C TYR A 163 11.01 -1.75 -20.70
N CYS A 164 12.05 -2.27 -20.01
CA CYS A 164 12.30 -3.71 -19.97
C CYS A 164 11.18 -4.47 -19.27
N ARG A 165 10.63 -3.92 -18.18
CA ARG A 165 9.48 -4.48 -17.48
C ARG A 165 8.27 -4.62 -18.39
N GLY A 166 7.97 -3.59 -19.20
CA GLY A 166 6.93 -3.64 -20.21
C GLY A 166 7.17 -4.71 -21.26
N ALA A 167 8.39 -4.80 -21.80
CA ALA A 167 8.80 -5.81 -22.78
C ALA A 167 8.67 -7.26 -22.22
N PHE A 168 9.00 -7.47 -20.94
CA PHE A 168 8.82 -8.78 -20.29
C PHE A 168 7.34 -9.14 -20.12
N VAL A 169 6.50 -8.19 -19.72
CA VAL A 169 5.05 -8.41 -19.59
C VAL A 169 4.42 -8.73 -20.94
N GLU A 170 4.75 -7.99 -21.99
CA GLU A 170 4.27 -8.22 -23.35
C GLU A 170 4.65 -9.62 -23.83
N LYS A 171 5.91 -10.00 -23.68
CA LYS A 171 6.40 -11.33 -24.09
C LYS A 171 5.85 -12.47 -23.22
N ALA A 172 5.48 -12.22 -21.97
CA ALA A 172 4.84 -13.20 -21.10
C ALA A 172 3.35 -13.40 -21.41
N ALA A 173 2.71 -12.43 -22.10
CA ALA A 173 1.31 -12.55 -22.51
C ALA A 173 1.07 -13.74 -23.44
N GLY A 174 -0.10 -14.40 -23.28
CA GLY A 174 -0.50 -15.56 -24.08
C GLY A 174 -0.12 -16.93 -23.51
N ALA A 175 0.51 -17.01 -22.33
CA ALA A 175 0.75 -18.27 -21.63
C ALA A 175 -0.27 -18.48 -20.49
N VAL A 176 -0.73 -19.73 -20.32
CA VAL A 176 -1.66 -20.12 -19.23
C VAL A 176 -1.04 -19.86 -17.85
N VAL A 177 0.28 -19.98 -17.74
CA VAL A 177 1.06 -19.59 -16.55
C VAL A 177 1.97 -18.43 -16.94
N LYS A 178 1.87 -17.31 -16.22
CA LYS A 178 2.71 -16.12 -16.44
C LYS A 178 4.15 -16.37 -16.01
N ASN A 179 4.89 -17.11 -16.82
CA ASN A 179 6.32 -17.38 -16.65
C ASN A 179 7.12 -16.71 -17.76
N LEU A 180 8.21 -16.04 -17.40
CA LEU A 180 9.13 -15.43 -18.32
C LEU A 180 10.14 -16.50 -18.82
N ASN A 181 9.89 -17.06 -19.99
CA ASN A 181 10.76 -18.06 -20.60
C ASN A 181 12.11 -17.42 -21.02
N ILE A 182 13.20 -18.17 -20.87
CA ILE A 182 14.56 -17.78 -21.27
C ILE A 182 14.62 -17.27 -22.73
N ASP A 183 13.97 -17.96 -23.67
CA ASP A 183 13.98 -17.58 -25.08
C ASP A 183 13.28 -16.24 -25.33
N LYS A 184 12.29 -15.91 -24.52
CA LYS A 184 11.59 -14.61 -24.56
C LYS A 184 12.49 -13.49 -24.01
N VAL A 185 13.25 -13.73 -22.93
CA VAL A 185 14.22 -12.79 -22.39
C VAL A 185 15.33 -12.52 -23.38
N LYS A 186 15.86 -13.54 -24.00
CA LYS A 186 16.91 -13.44 -25.03
C LYS A 186 16.55 -12.50 -26.20
N GLN A 187 15.27 -12.33 -26.48
CA GLN A 187 14.77 -11.49 -27.60
C GLN A 187 14.57 -10.01 -27.21
N VAL A 188 14.77 -9.64 -25.94
CA VAL A 188 14.61 -8.26 -25.54
C VAL A 188 15.84 -7.44 -25.95
N TYR A 189 15.60 -6.28 -26.56
CA TYR A 189 16.63 -5.32 -26.86
C TYR A 189 16.87 -4.40 -25.66
N VAL A 190 18.13 -4.11 -25.40
CA VAL A 190 18.56 -3.16 -24.36
C VAL A 190 19.47 -2.09 -24.99
N PRO A 191 19.42 -0.85 -24.51
CA PRO A 191 20.32 0.20 -24.99
C PRO A 191 21.68 0.07 -24.29
N ILE A 192 22.75 0.14 -25.03
CA ILE A 192 24.12 0.03 -24.53
C ILE A 192 24.88 1.29 -24.86
N PRO A 193 25.20 2.14 -23.85
CA PRO A 193 26.11 3.28 -23.94
C PRO A 193 27.58 2.85 -23.83
N PRO A 194 28.54 3.73 -24.15
CA PRO A 194 29.94 3.55 -23.77
C PRO A 194 30.10 3.30 -22.27
N LEU A 195 31.11 2.52 -21.87
CA LEU A 195 31.29 2.10 -20.47
C LEU A 195 31.44 3.27 -19.49
N ALA A 196 32.15 4.34 -19.88
CA ALA A 196 32.29 5.52 -19.04
C ALA A 196 30.92 6.19 -18.77
N GLU A 197 30.06 6.25 -19.78
CA GLU A 197 28.71 6.80 -19.65
C GLU A 197 27.81 5.89 -18.80
N GLN A 198 27.96 4.56 -18.88
CA GLN A 198 27.27 3.62 -17.97
C GLN A 198 27.60 3.93 -16.50
N HIS A 199 28.85 4.15 -16.16
CA HIS A 199 29.28 4.50 -14.80
C HIS A 199 28.66 5.83 -14.34
N GLN A 200 28.60 6.84 -15.22
CA GLN A 200 27.95 8.12 -14.88
C GLN A 200 26.45 7.96 -14.65
N ILE A 201 25.77 7.18 -15.49
CA ILE A 201 24.33 6.89 -15.35
C ILE A 201 24.08 6.18 -14.02
N VAL A 202 24.84 5.14 -13.71
CA VAL A 202 24.72 4.38 -12.46
C VAL A 202 24.93 5.30 -11.26
N GLY A 203 26.04 6.04 -11.22
CA GLY A 203 26.31 6.96 -10.10
C GLY A 203 25.21 8.01 -9.92
N LYS A 204 24.64 8.52 -11.04
CA LYS A 204 23.55 9.50 -10.96
C LYS A 204 22.22 8.90 -10.51
N LEU A 205 21.92 7.67 -10.90
CA LEU A 205 20.74 6.94 -10.40
C LEU A 205 20.85 6.68 -8.90
N GLU A 206 22.01 6.23 -8.43
CA GLU A 206 22.26 5.97 -7.00
C GLU A 206 22.12 7.24 -6.16
N GLU A 207 22.68 8.37 -6.65
CA GLU A 207 22.52 9.68 -6.01
C GLU A 207 21.04 10.05 -5.87
N TYR A 208 20.28 10.00 -6.97
CA TYR A 208 18.87 10.38 -6.96
C TYR A 208 18.00 9.40 -6.16
N PHE A 209 18.28 8.11 -6.21
CA PHE A 209 17.52 7.14 -5.42
C PHE A 209 17.77 7.32 -3.93
N ALA A 210 19.00 7.62 -3.51
CA ALA A 210 19.29 7.96 -2.12
C ALA A 210 18.56 9.23 -1.65
N GLU A 211 18.43 10.25 -2.52
CA GLU A 211 17.62 11.45 -2.22
C GLU A 211 16.13 11.11 -2.09
N ILE A 212 15.59 10.28 -3.00
CA ILE A 212 14.20 9.85 -2.96
C ILE A 212 13.94 9.05 -1.69
N ASP A 213 14.84 8.16 -1.27
CA ASP A 213 14.70 7.35 -0.06
C ASP A 213 14.69 8.23 1.20
N ARG A 214 15.57 9.25 1.25
CA ARG A 214 15.57 10.24 2.34
C ARG A 214 14.26 11.02 2.39
N ALA A 215 13.78 11.49 1.23
CA ALA A 215 12.52 12.22 1.14
C ALA A 215 11.32 11.36 1.51
N GLU A 216 11.29 10.10 1.10
CA GLU A 216 10.23 9.15 1.45
C GLU A 216 10.19 8.86 2.95
N LYS A 217 11.35 8.64 3.57
CA LYS A 217 11.47 8.47 5.02
C LYS A 217 10.96 9.69 5.78
N ALA A 218 11.44 10.89 5.42
CA ALA A 218 11.01 12.14 6.03
C ALA A 218 9.50 12.37 5.88
N PHE A 219 8.93 12.03 4.71
CA PHE A 219 7.49 12.14 4.48
C PHE A 219 6.67 11.21 5.38
N ARG A 220 7.12 9.96 5.57
CA ARG A 220 6.47 8.99 6.48
C ARG A 220 6.53 9.46 7.94
N GLU A 221 7.68 10.00 8.37
CA GLU A 221 7.85 10.58 9.70
C GLU A 221 6.91 11.77 9.92
N LEU A 222 6.82 12.68 8.94
CA LEU A 222 5.91 13.81 8.98
C LEU A 222 4.43 13.38 9.08
N GLN A 223 4.03 12.37 8.32
CA GLN A 223 2.66 11.81 8.41
C GLN A 223 2.38 11.25 9.81
N THR A 224 3.35 10.56 10.41
CA THR A 224 3.23 10.02 11.76
C THR A 224 3.09 11.13 12.78
N LEU A 225 3.96 12.15 12.72
CA LEU A 225 3.92 13.32 13.61
C LEU A 225 2.62 14.12 13.47
N ALA A 226 2.14 14.33 12.25
CA ALA A 226 0.86 14.97 12.00
C ALA A 226 -0.32 14.20 12.64
N GLY A 227 -0.28 12.86 12.58
CA GLY A 227 -1.25 11.99 13.25
C GLY A 227 -1.22 12.14 14.78
N VAL A 228 -0.03 12.17 15.37
CA VAL A 228 0.16 12.40 16.82
C VAL A 228 -0.33 13.77 17.23
N LEU A 229 0.06 14.82 16.49
CA LEU A 229 -0.36 16.19 16.76
C LEU A 229 -1.89 16.33 16.71
N LYS A 230 -2.54 15.77 15.69
CA LYS A 230 -4.00 15.77 15.58
C LYS A 230 -4.67 15.14 16.81
N LYS A 231 -4.17 14.00 17.29
CA LYS A 231 -4.68 13.35 18.48
C LYS A 231 -4.50 14.22 19.73
N LYS A 232 -3.32 14.87 19.87
CA LYS A 232 -3.05 15.76 21.00
C LYS A 232 -3.97 16.97 20.99
N ILE A 233 -4.16 17.63 19.85
CA ILE A 233 -5.08 18.75 19.70
C ILE A 233 -6.52 18.33 20.09
N LEU A 234 -7.00 17.19 19.62
CA LEU A 234 -8.32 16.69 19.98
C LEU A 234 -8.44 16.39 21.48
N GLN A 235 -7.40 15.83 22.09
CA GLN A 235 -7.37 15.58 23.53
C GLN A 235 -7.44 16.88 24.34
N GLU A 236 -6.63 17.87 23.99
CA GLU A 236 -6.60 19.17 24.66
C GLU A 236 -7.92 19.94 24.46
N ALA A 237 -8.54 19.83 23.27
CA ALA A 237 -9.85 20.42 23.01
C ALA A 237 -10.95 19.83 23.92
N VAL A 238 -10.98 18.51 24.06
CA VAL A 238 -11.97 17.83 24.92
C VAL A 238 -11.71 18.09 26.40
N MET A 239 -10.45 18.31 26.79
CA MET A 239 -10.08 18.69 28.15
C MET A 239 -10.29 20.21 28.47
N GLY A 240 -10.71 21.00 27.48
CA GLY A 240 -10.87 22.46 27.65
C GLY A 240 -9.56 23.22 27.79
N LYS A 241 -8.44 22.66 27.37
CA LYS A 241 -7.08 23.23 27.45
C LYS A 241 -6.60 23.91 26.17
N LEU A 242 -7.34 23.71 25.05
CA LEU A 242 -6.90 24.20 23.74
C LEU A 242 -7.02 25.72 23.60
N VAL A 243 -8.02 26.32 24.25
CA VAL A 243 -8.28 27.75 24.20
C VAL A 243 -8.50 28.31 25.63
N PRO A 244 -8.18 29.55 25.88
CA PRO A 244 -8.49 30.21 27.18
C PRO A 244 -10.00 30.20 27.46
N GLN A 245 -10.37 30.10 28.73
CA GLN A 245 -11.77 30.24 29.13
C GLN A 245 -12.17 31.72 29.05
N LEU A 246 -13.39 31.99 28.58
CA LEU A 246 -13.92 33.33 28.47
C LEU A 246 -14.44 33.82 29.82
N ASP A 247 -13.98 34.96 30.29
CA ASP A 247 -14.30 35.47 31.63
C ASP A 247 -15.78 35.86 31.79
N GLY A 248 -16.41 36.35 30.73
CA GLY A 248 -17.81 36.80 30.73
C GLY A 248 -18.88 35.72 30.54
N GLU A 249 -18.47 34.47 30.25
CA GLU A 249 -19.44 33.38 30.03
C GLU A 249 -19.88 32.74 31.35
N PRO A 250 -21.19 32.44 31.51
CA PRO A 250 -21.68 31.72 32.69
C PRO A 250 -21.20 30.26 32.66
N ALA A 251 -21.10 29.65 33.84
CA ALA A 251 -20.87 28.22 33.94
C ALA A 251 -22.08 27.44 33.39
N VAL A 252 -21.79 26.29 32.75
CA VAL A 252 -22.84 25.35 32.29
C VAL A 252 -23.59 24.80 33.50
N GLU A 253 -24.92 24.77 33.45
CA GLU A 253 -25.71 24.12 34.48
C GLU A 253 -25.51 22.59 34.45
N GLN A 254 -25.45 21.97 35.62
CA GLN A 254 -25.37 20.52 35.74
C GLN A 254 -26.68 19.88 35.31
N LEU A 255 -26.63 19.03 34.29
CA LEU A 255 -27.71 18.16 33.89
C LEU A 255 -27.43 16.74 34.38
N GLY A 256 -28.33 16.16 35.17
CA GLY A 256 -28.13 14.83 35.75
C GLY A 256 -27.07 14.77 36.86
N GLU A 257 -26.60 13.57 37.13
CA GLU A 257 -25.64 13.30 38.20
C GLU A 257 -24.20 13.47 37.70
N THR A 258 -23.32 14.01 38.57
CA THR A 258 -21.88 14.04 38.28
C THR A 258 -21.33 12.61 38.32
N PRO A 259 -20.51 12.19 37.36
CA PRO A 259 -19.91 10.85 37.36
C PRO A 259 -19.10 10.58 38.62
N GLU A 260 -19.23 9.39 39.20
CA GLU A 260 -18.41 8.96 40.36
C GLU A 260 -16.91 8.97 40.05
N ILE A 261 -16.54 8.62 38.83
CA ILE A 261 -15.15 8.61 38.36
C ILE A 261 -14.99 9.69 37.32
N ILE A 262 -14.23 10.72 37.64
CA ILE A 262 -13.87 11.81 36.73
C ILE A 262 -12.65 11.37 35.89
N PRO A 263 -12.78 11.21 34.58
CA PRO A 263 -11.70 10.71 33.73
C PRO A 263 -10.46 11.62 33.68
N PHE A 264 -10.70 12.96 33.73
CA PHE A 264 -9.66 13.98 33.77
C PHE A 264 -10.28 15.32 34.21
N GLU A 265 -9.43 16.24 34.64
CA GLU A 265 -9.86 17.60 35.04
C GLU A 265 -10.31 18.42 33.82
N ILE A 266 -11.40 19.12 34.00
CA ILE A 266 -11.97 20.09 33.03
C ILE A 266 -12.09 21.45 33.66
N PRO A 267 -12.21 22.56 32.87
CA PRO A 267 -12.43 23.91 33.39
C PRO A 267 -13.62 23.99 34.34
N GLN A 268 -13.56 24.86 35.33
CA GLN A 268 -14.61 25.02 36.37
C GLN A 268 -16.00 25.33 35.81
N LYS A 269 -16.05 26.03 34.66
CA LYS A 269 -17.31 26.38 33.98
C LYS A 269 -17.91 25.23 33.19
N TRP A 270 -17.14 24.15 32.96
CA TRP A 270 -17.60 22.96 32.23
C TRP A 270 -18.24 21.95 33.18
N LYS A 271 -19.09 21.10 32.64
CA LYS A 271 -19.72 20.00 33.40
C LYS A 271 -19.56 18.69 32.68
N TRP A 272 -19.39 17.63 33.43
CA TRP A 272 -19.45 16.28 32.93
C TRP A 272 -20.90 15.86 32.74
N LEU A 273 -21.25 15.39 31.53
CA LEU A 273 -22.58 14.89 31.19
C LEU A 273 -22.42 13.51 30.56
N THR A 274 -23.36 12.63 30.79
CA THR A 274 -23.46 11.37 30.05
C THR A 274 -24.07 11.63 28.67
N PHE A 275 -23.74 10.78 27.71
CA PHE A 275 -24.36 10.88 26.39
C PHE A 275 -25.88 10.72 26.46
N ASN A 276 -26.40 9.93 27.43
CA ASN A 276 -27.83 9.76 27.61
C ASN A 276 -28.57 11.04 28.06
N GLU A 277 -27.88 11.98 28.65
CA GLU A 277 -28.46 13.27 29.05
C GLU A 277 -28.62 14.21 27.86
N VAL A 278 -27.69 14.18 26.90
CA VAL A 278 -27.63 15.12 25.76
C VAL A 278 -28.04 14.51 24.42
N LEU A 279 -28.05 13.20 24.29
CA LEU A 279 -28.39 12.46 23.07
C LEU A 279 -29.55 11.48 23.31
N SER A 280 -30.33 11.25 22.30
CA SER A 280 -31.24 10.08 22.20
C SER A 280 -30.59 9.04 21.27
N PHE A 281 -30.83 7.78 21.57
CA PHE A 281 -30.27 6.64 20.84
C PHE A 281 -31.35 5.89 20.11
N GLU A 282 -31.19 5.66 18.82
CA GLU A 282 -32.12 4.87 18.01
C GLU A 282 -31.34 3.80 17.25
N ASN A 283 -31.57 2.52 17.57
CA ASN A 283 -30.94 1.42 16.86
C ASN A 283 -31.59 1.18 15.51
N GLY A 284 -30.82 0.68 14.54
CA GLY A 284 -31.38 0.09 13.35
C GLY A 284 -32.28 -1.11 13.68
N ASP A 285 -33.37 -1.29 12.92
CA ASP A 285 -34.30 -2.40 13.10
C ASP A 285 -33.57 -3.75 13.03
N ARG A 286 -33.96 -4.70 13.89
CA ARG A 286 -33.41 -6.07 13.95
C ARG A 286 -34.49 -7.14 13.90
N GLY A 287 -35.76 -6.70 13.74
CA GLY A 287 -36.90 -7.59 13.75
C GLY A 287 -37.22 -8.22 12.39
N THR A 288 -38.39 -8.78 12.28
CA THR A 288 -38.92 -9.41 11.06
C THR A 288 -39.05 -8.46 9.87
N ASN A 289 -39.09 -7.16 10.14
CA ASN A 289 -39.17 -6.12 9.11
C ASN A 289 -37.82 -5.70 8.55
N TYR A 290 -36.67 -6.26 9.08
CA TYR A 290 -35.36 -5.97 8.56
C TYR A 290 -35.26 -6.38 7.09
N PRO A 291 -34.75 -5.53 6.18
CA PRO A 291 -34.78 -5.82 4.76
C PRO A 291 -33.81 -6.99 4.41
N ALA A 292 -34.32 -7.95 3.65
CA ALA A 292 -33.47 -8.98 3.06
C ALA A 292 -32.57 -8.36 1.99
N LYS A 293 -31.39 -8.94 1.77
CA LYS A 293 -30.46 -8.44 0.72
C LYS A 293 -31.10 -8.37 -0.67
N SER A 294 -32.00 -9.30 -0.97
CA SER A 294 -32.73 -9.36 -2.25
C SER A 294 -33.76 -8.24 -2.45
N THR A 295 -34.14 -7.55 -1.37
CA THR A 295 -35.10 -6.41 -1.44
C THR A 295 -34.39 -5.05 -1.54
N LEU A 296 -33.06 -5.03 -1.47
CA LEU A 296 -32.25 -3.84 -1.62
C LEU A 296 -31.75 -3.71 -3.06
N THR A 297 -31.74 -2.50 -3.58
CA THR A 297 -31.29 -2.17 -4.94
C THR A 297 -30.17 -1.15 -4.91
N LYS A 298 -29.39 -1.04 -5.99
CA LYS A 298 -28.43 0.04 -6.21
C LYS A 298 -29.05 1.25 -6.93
N ASP A 299 -30.30 1.14 -7.39
CA ASP A 299 -30.99 2.20 -8.08
C ASP A 299 -31.53 3.24 -7.09
N SER A 300 -30.93 4.42 -7.12
CA SER A 300 -31.31 5.54 -6.25
C SER A 300 -32.69 6.11 -6.53
N SER A 301 -33.25 5.88 -7.74
CA SER A 301 -34.59 6.34 -8.10
C SER A 301 -35.71 5.49 -7.47
N SER A 302 -35.39 4.26 -7.08
CA SER A 302 -36.35 3.25 -6.62
C SER A 302 -36.75 3.38 -5.15
N GLY A 303 -36.06 4.22 -4.35
CA GLY A 303 -36.38 4.25 -2.92
C GLY A 303 -35.54 5.20 -2.07
N GLN A 304 -35.37 4.82 -0.80
CA GLN A 304 -34.69 5.59 0.23
C GLN A 304 -33.37 4.94 0.60
N PRO A 305 -32.30 5.70 0.97
CA PRO A 305 -31.02 5.17 1.36
C PRO A 305 -31.10 4.16 2.51
N PHE A 306 -30.41 3.03 2.38
CA PHE A 306 -30.18 2.07 3.45
C PHE A 306 -28.71 2.09 3.83
N ILE A 307 -28.39 2.83 4.89
CA ILE A 307 -27.04 3.21 5.27
C ILE A 307 -26.42 2.15 6.19
N SER A 308 -25.24 1.71 5.85
CA SER A 308 -24.47 0.73 6.62
C SER A 308 -23.04 1.26 6.92
N ALA A 309 -22.26 0.53 7.71
CA ALA A 309 -20.91 0.94 8.11
C ALA A 309 -19.94 1.22 6.94
N VAL A 310 -20.16 0.61 5.75
CA VAL A 310 -19.31 0.86 4.56
C VAL A 310 -19.56 2.24 3.97
N ASN A 311 -20.73 2.81 4.21
CA ASN A 311 -21.11 4.14 3.72
C ASN A 311 -20.62 5.29 4.61
N LEU A 312 -20.12 5.00 5.82
CA LEU A 312 -19.59 6.02 6.72
C LEU A 312 -18.13 6.31 6.36
N GLN A 313 -17.86 7.45 5.71
CA GLN A 313 -16.54 7.84 5.24
C GLN A 313 -16.26 9.32 5.53
N ASN A 314 -15.11 9.62 6.15
CA ASN A 314 -14.67 11.00 6.40
C ASN A 314 -15.73 11.90 7.04
N LEU A 315 -16.49 11.37 7.99
CA LEU A 315 -17.60 12.03 8.69
C LEU A 315 -18.85 12.33 7.83
N HIS A 316 -18.87 11.86 6.58
CA HIS A 316 -19.99 12.00 5.64
C HIS A 316 -20.55 10.64 5.22
N ILE A 317 -21.77 10.63 4.74
CA ILE A 317 -22.39 9.43 4.16
C ILE A 317 -21.99 9.36 2.68
N SER A 318 -21.14 8.38 2.32
CA SER A 318 -20.73 8.13 0.95
C SER A 318 -21.85 7.44 0.17
N ASN A 319 -22.02 7.86 -1.07
CA ASN A 319 -22.92 7.20 -2.03
C ASN A 319 -22.29 5.93 -2.66
N ASP A 320 -20.99 5.66 -2.39
CA ASP A 320 -20.30 4.49 -2.92
C ASP A 320 -20.93 3.20 -2.38
N ASN A 321 -21.40 2.36 -3.29
CA ASN A 321 -22.08 1.11 -2.95
C ASN A 321 -23.30 1.29 -2.01
N LEU A 322 -23.91 2.49 -1.98
CA LEU A 322 -25.11 2.74 -1.21
C LEU A 322 -26.26 1.90 -1.78
N LEU A 323 -27.00 1.28 -0.89
CA LEU A 323 -28.18 0.49 -1.22
C LEU A 323 -29.44 1.29 -0.89
N TYR A 324 -30.52 0.97 -1.58
CA TYR A 324 -31.79 1.65 -1.43
C TYR A 324 -32.89 0.63 -1.14
N LEU A 325 -33.86 1.03 -0.34
CA LEU A 325 -35.09 0.28 -0.04
C LEU A 325 -36.31 1.05 -0.47
N SER A 326 -37.37 0.34 -0.87
CA SER A 326 -38.62 0.98 -1.27
C SER A 326 -39.21 1.79 -0.12
N LYS A 327 -40.01 2.82 -0.45
CA LYS A 327 -40.74 3.62 0.57
C LYS A 327 -41.64 2.75 1.43
N GLU A 328 -42.24 1.70 0.84
CA GLU A 328 -43.05 0.74 1.58
C GLU A 328 -42.21 -0.05 2.60
N GLN A 329 -41.08 -0.56 2.17
CA GLN A 329 -40.15 -1.28 3.08
C GLN A 329 -39.65 -0.39 4.21
N GLN A 330 -39.32 0.88 3.92
CA GLN A 330 -38.91 1.84 4.94
C GLN A 330 -39.99 2.08 5.99
N ARG A 331 -41.28 2.20 5.57
CA ARG A 331 -42.39 2.37 6.50
C ARG A 331 -42.64 1.17 7.43
N LYS A 332 -42.25 -0.02 7.00
CA LYS A 332 -42.33 -1.24 7.84
C LYS A 332 -41.28 -1.31 8.92
N LEU A 333 -40.17 -0.57 8.78
CA LEU A 333 -39.16 -0.50 9.82
C LEU A 333 -39.71 0.21 11.06
N ARG A 334 -39.42 -0.37 12.22
CA ARG A 334 -39.87 0.16 13.52
C ARG A 334 -38.96 1.24 14.07
N SER A 335 -37.71 1.26 13.62
CA SER A 335 -36.68 2.16 14.11
C SER A 335 -35.55 2.37 13.08
N GLY A 336 -34.66 3.31 13.37
CA GLY A 336 -33.50 3.59 12.55
C GLY A 336 -33.78 4.55 11.40
N HIS A 337 -34.81 5.40 11.54
CA HIS A 337 -35.16 6.43 10.55
C HIS A 337 -34.24 7.64 10.70
N VAL A 338 -33.56 7.99 9.60
CA VAL A 338 -32.54 9.05 9.57
C VAL A 338 -33.21 10.43 9.41
N LYS A 339 -32.71 11.37 10.21
CA LYS A 339 -33.04 12.81 10.12
C LYS A 339 -31.78 13.62 9.90
N ALA A 340 -31.93 14.79 9.29
CA ALA A 340 -30.83 15.74 9.17
C ALA A 340 -30.27 16.09 10.55
N GLY A 341 -28.90 16.11 10.65
CA GLY A 341 -28.22 16.34 11.91
C GLY A 341 -27.95 15.09 12.74
N ASP A 342 -28.51 13.93 12.42
CA ASP A 342 -28.21 12.68 13.10
C ASP A 342 -26.74 12.28 12.93
N CYS A 343 -26.10 11.82 13.99
CA CYS A 343 -24.83 11.13 13.94
C CYS A 343 -25.06 9.63 13.85
N LEU A 344 -24.70 9.03 12.72
CA LEU A 344 -24.79 7.59 12.51
C LEU A 344 -23.49 6.93 12.97
N PHE A 345 -23.56 6.13 14.02
CA PHE A 345 -22.40 5.57 14.67
C PHE A 345 -22.36 4.04 14.54
N CYS A 346 -21.20 3.50 14.16
CA CYS A 346 -21.01 2.06 13.97
C CYS A 346 -20.69 1.35 15.28
N ILE A 347 -21.56 0.40 15.68
CA ILE A 347 -21.45 -0.38 16.91
C ILE A 347 -21.04 -1.84 16.66
N ARG A 348 -20.90 -2.29 15.40
CA ARG A 348 -20.47 -3.65 15.03
C ARG A 348 -19.57 -3.66 13.80
N GLY A 349 -18.54 -4.46 13.82
CA GLY A 349 -17.57 -4.57 12.75
C GLY A 349 -16.57 -3.41 12.75
N SER A 350 -16.80 -2.36 11.98
CA SER A 350 -15.96 -1.15 11.97
C SER A 350 -16.30 -0.21 13.14
N LEU A 351 -16.18 -0.71 14.37
CA LEU A 351 -16.52 0.00 15.60
C LEU A 351 -15.93 1.40 15.65
N GLY A 352 -16.75 2.40 16.04
CA GLY A 352 -16.32 3.78 16.19
C GLY A 352 -16.32 4.62 14.91
N LYS A 353 -16.58 4.03 13.74
CA LYS A 353 -16.86 4.86 12.54
C LYS A 353 -18.18 5.61 12.71
N PHE A 354 -18.19 6.86 12.27
CA PHE A 354 -19.43 7.64 12.27
C PHE A 354 -19.47 8.64 11.13
N ALA A 355 -20.68 9.12 10.82
CA ALA A 355 -20.94 10.16 9.86
C ALA A 355 -22.19 10.94 10.27
N PHE A 356 -22.33 12.18 9.79
CA PHE A 356 -23.51 12.97 10.01
C PHE A 356 -24.43 12.95 8.79
N ALA A 357 -25.72 12.89 9.04
CA ALA A 357 -26.71 12.97 7.99
C ALA A 357 -27.01 14.43 7.63
N ASP A 358 -26.83 14.77 6.34
CA ASP A 358 -27.06 16.13 5.84
C ASP A 358 -28.55 16.40 5.52
N LYS A 359 -29.36 15.36 5.39
CA LYS A 359 -30.79 15.44 5.00
C LYS A 359 -31.63 14.36 5.67
N ASP A 360 -32.92 14.62 5.72
CA ASP A 360 -33.91 13.62 6.14
C ASP A 360 -34.03 12.49 5.14
N GLY A 361 -34.38 11.31 5.62
CA GLY A 361 -34.74 10.15 4.81
C GLY A 361 -33.73 9.02 4.84
N GLY A 362 -34.24 7.84 4.57
CA GLY A 362 -33.50 6.60 4.65
C GLY A 362 -33.58 5.92 6.02
N ALA A 363 -32.84 4.84 6.13
CA ALA A 363 -32.77 4.05 7.35
C ALA A 363 -31.35 3.47 7.54
N ILE A 364 -31.01 3.12 8.77
CA ILE A 364 -29.70 2.54 9.12
C ILE A 364 -29.78 1.01 9.23
N ALA A 365 -28.68 0.37 8.86
CA ALA A 365 -28.50 -1.06 9.12
C ALA A 365 -28.34 -1.35 10.62
N SER A 366 -28.61 -2.59 11.04
CA SER A 366 -28.55 -3.04 12.42
C SER A 366 -27.16 -2.97 13.07
N SER A 367 -26.11 -2.72 12.28
CA SER A 367 -24.74 -2.46 12.75
C SER A 367 -24.50 -1.03 13.20
N LEU A 368 -25.46 -0.15 12.98
CA LEU A 368 -25.40 1.27 13.33
C LEU A 368 -26.39 1.63 14.44
N VAL A 369 -26.11 2.74 15.10
CA VAL A 369 -27.02 3.45 16.02
C VAL A 369 -27.03 4.93 15.63
N ILE A 370 -28.20 5.56 15.71
CA ILE A 370 -28.36 6.99 15.57
C ILE A 370 -28.10 7.63 16.93
N LEU A 371 -27.19 8.59 16.96
CA LEU A 371 -26.98 9.52 18.08
C LEU A 371 -27.61 10.84 17.67
N ARG A 372 -28.76 11.17 18.25
CA ARG A 372 -29.54 12.37 17.90
C ARG A 372 -29.46 13.36 19.06
N PRO A 373 -28.97 14.59 18.86
CA PRO A 373 -28.99 15.64 19.89
C PRO A 373 -30.40 15.91 20.39
N LYS A 374 -30.53 16.01 21.72
CA LYS A 374 -31.78 16.42 22.34
C LYS A 374 -32.00 17.92 22.17
N PRO A 375 -33.23 18.43 22.22
CA PRO A 375 -33.59 19.85 21.97
C PRO A 375 -32.97 20.85 22.96
N CYS A 376 -32.17 20.41 23.95
CA CYS A 376 -31.53 21.27 24.95
C CYS A 376 -30.41 22.17 24.42
N ASN A 377 -30.02 22.04 23.15
CA ASN A 377 -28.85 22.71 22.54
C ASN A 377 -27.51 22.51 23.31
N CYS A 378 -27.44 21.51 24.15
CA CYS A 378 -26.29 21.30 25.06
C CYS A 378 -25.05 20.80 24.36
N ILE A 379 -25.19 20.24 23.15
CA ILE A 379 -24.06 19.74 22.38
C ILE A 379 -24.17 20.11 20.90
N MET A 380 -23.16 20.78 20.38
CA MET A 380 -23.05 21.08 18.96
C MET A 380 -22.52 19.83 18.21
N GLN A 381 -23.06 19.62 17.02
CA GLN A 381 -22.64 18.50 16.13
C GLN A 381 -21.11 18.44 15.92
N LYS A 382 -20.47 19.61 15.68
CA LYS A 382 -19.00 19.68 15.54
C LYS A 382 -18.28 19.27 16.81
N TYR A 383 -18.74 19.69 17.99
CA TYR A 383 -18.13 19.30 19.25
C TYR A 383 -18.29 17.81 19.53
N LEU A 384 -19.47 17.27 19.27
CA LEU A 384 -19.70 15.82 19.33
C LEU A 384 -18.69 15.05 18.44
N SER A 385 -18.42 15.53 17.23
CA SER A 385 -17.43 14.90 16.35
C SER A 385 -16.02 14.90 16.98
N TYR A 386 -15.61 15.99 17.62
CA TYR A 386 -14.29 16.07 18.30
C TYR A 386 -14.22 15.14 19.50
N VAL A 387 -15.30 15.01 20.27
CA VAL A 387 -15.38 14.04 21.37
C VAL A 387 -15.24 12.62 20.84
N LEU A 388 -16.01 12.25 19.83
CA LEU A 388 -15.98 10.90 19.24
C LEU A 388 -14.63 10.56 18.56
N LEU A 389 -13.91 11.55 18.02
CA LEU A 389 -12.58 11.39 17.44
C LEU A 389 -11.44 11.45 18.48
N SER A 390 -11.72 11.84 19.72
CA SER A 390 -10.69 12.03 20.73
C SER A 390 -10.04 10.71 21.15
N PRO A 391 -8.75 10.75 21.57
CA PRO A 391 -8.10 9.60 22.19
C PRO A 391 -8.83 9.09 23.42
N TYR A 392 -9.42 9.99 24.20
CA TYR A 392 -10.24 9.62 25.37
C TYR A 392 -11.39 8.70 25.02
N PHE A 393 -12.23 9.11 24.03
CA PHE A 393 -13.37 8.28 23.61
C PHE A 393 -12.94 6.97 22.97
N THR A 394 -11.84 6.98 22.21
CA THR A 394 -11.26 5.78 21.63
C THR A 394 -10.81 4.78 22.70
N ALA A 395 -10.15 5.26 23.76
CA ALA A 395 -9.75 4.44 24.90
C ALA A 395 -10.97 3.87 25.63
N TYR A 396 -11.96 4.72 25.90
CA TYR A 396 -13.23 4.33 26.54
C TYR A 396 -13.94 3.19 25.76
N MET A 397 -14.00 3.30 24.42
CA MET A 397 -14.60 2.23 23.60
C MET A 397 -13.81 0.94 23.66
N ASN A 398 -12.47 1.02 23.61
CA ASN A 398 -11.62 -0.16 23.61
C ASN A 398 -11.72 -0.93 24.92
N ASP A 399 -11.84 -0.26 26.04
CA ASP A 399 -12.02 -0.85 27.35
C ASP A 399 -13.35 -1.64 27.48
N ARG A 400 -14.38 -1.21 26.77
CA ARG A 400 -15.73 -1.80 26.81
C ARG A 400 -16.04 -2.70 25.62
N ARG A 401 -15.04 -2.98 24.83
CA ARG A 401 -15.17 -3.84 23.65
C ARG A 401 -15.39 -5.27 24.03
N ASN A 402 -16.54 -5.82 23.64
CA ASN A 402 -16.90 -7.23 23.85
C ASN A 402 -16.77 -8.00 22.52
N GLY A 403 -16.32 -9.26 22.61
CA GLY A 403 -16.23 -10.18 21.48
C GLY A 403 -14.83 -10.35 20.89
N THR A 404 -14.54 -11.59 20.47
CA THR A 404 -13.22 -12.01 19.97
C THR A 404 -13.12 -12.03 18.45
N ALA A 405 -14.21 -12.32 17.73
CA ALA A 405 -14.21 -12.45 16.27
C ALA A 405 -14.81 -11.22 15.54
N GLN A 406 -15.85 -10.61 16.13
CA GLN A 406 -16.41 -9.34 15.66
C GLN A 406 -16.71 -8.47 16.89
N PRO A 407 -15.96 -7.38 17.10
CA PRO A 407 -16.18 -6.48 18.23
C PRO A 407 -17.55 -5.80 18.15
N ASN A 408 -18.22 -5.75 19.28
CA ASN A 408 -19.47 -5.02 19.51
C ASN A 408 -19.24 -3.88 20.47
#